data_9a3c07b92a40a48ad1427c7984b5ea95
#
_entry.id   9a3c07b92a40a48ad1427c7984b5ea95
#
_cell.length_a   1.000
_cell.length_b   1.000
_cell.length_c   1.000
_cell.angle_alpha   90.00
_cell.angle_beta   90.00
_cell.angle_gamma   90.00
#
_symmetry.space_group_name_H-M   'P 1'
#
loop_
_entity.id
_entity.type
_entity.pdbx_description
1 polymer ?
#
loop_
_entity_poly.entity_id
_entity_poly.type
_entity_poly.pdbx_seq_one_letter_code
_entity_poly.pdbx_strand_id
1 'polypeptide(L)'
;MKLHGVINASPDSLAHFSIAETVEAARTRADLLIEQGCVGIDLGGAGSTQFAERVELEQEWSRLDGKIQTIAELGVELSVDTWQPEIMERALDAGANFMNAADGLQNEDMVALAADRGVPVVLPFLSGIDPKAMSFVEGNPLDVMLSWFEETLTRVTTAGVAESQLIIDPGTGFG
;
A
#
# COMPACT_ATOMS: atom_id res chain seq x y z
N MET A 1 -1.03 11.85 -16.41
CA MET A 1 -0.51 10.72 -15.61
C MET A 1 -0.07 11.29 -14.27
N LYS A 2 -0.45 10.68 -13.14
CA LYS A 2 0.05 11.01 -11.81
C LYS A 2 1.18 10.03 -11.48
N LEU A 3 2.22 10.51 -10.82
CA LEU A 3 3.34 9.69 -10.36
C LEU A 3 3.40 9.75 -8.83
N HIS A 4 3.46 8.60 -8.19
CA HIS A 4 3.75 8.47 -6.77
C HIS A 4 5.19 7.97 -6.60
N GLY A 5 5.94 8.64 -5.73
CA GLY A 5 7.29 8.23 -5.41
C GLY A 5 7.29 7.25 -4.24
N VAL A 6 8.09 6.18 -4.34
CA VAL A 6 8.16 5.16 -3.28
C VAL A 6 9.24 5.51 -2.26
N ILE A 7 8.87 5.40 -0.99
CA ILE A 7 9.78 5.49 0.17
C ILE A 7 9.58 4.24 1.03
N ASN A 8 10.67 3.54 1.30
CA ASN A 8 10.65 2.35 2.15
C ASN A 8 11.32 2.66 3.50
N ALA A 9 10.54 2.58 4.57
CA ALA A 9 11.05 2.65 5.93
C ALA A 9 11.61 1.30 6.43
N SER A 10 11.43 0.23 5.64
CA SER A 10 11.99 -1.09 5.88
C SER A 10 13.41 -1.19 5.33
N PRO A 11 14.39 -1.72 6.08
CA PRO A 11 15.73 -1.98 5.57
C PRO A 11 15.79 -3.11 4.54
N ASP A 12 14.74 -3.95 4.47
CA ASP A 12 14.68 -5.16 3.64
C ASP A 12 14.10 -4.92 2.24
N SER A 13 13.92 -3.65 1.85
CA SER A 13 13.38 -3.31 0.54
C SER A 13 14.30 -3.73 -0.59
N LEU A 14 13.74 -4.36 -1.62
CA LEU A 14 14.46 -4.67 -2.87
C LEU A 14 14.90 -3.40 -3.61
N ALA A 15 14.19 -2.30 -3.42
CA ALA A 15 14.51 -0.99 -3.98
C ALA A 15 15.41 -0.20 -3.02
N HIS A 16 16.65 -0.62 -2.86
CA HIS A 16 17.61 -0.03 -1.91
C HIS A 16 17.73 1.51 -2.00
N PHE A 17 17.56 2.09 -3.20
CA PHE A 17 17.58 3.54 -3.40
C PHE A 17 16.39 4.28 -2.77
N SER A 18 15.33 3.59 -2.41
CA SER A 18 14.12 4.17 -1.78
C SER A 18 14.12 4.05 -0.26
N ILE A 19 15.13 3.42 0.35
CA ILE A 19 15.19 3.21 1.80
C ILE A 19 15.44 4.53 2.53
N ALA A 20 14.59 4.81 3.52
CA ALA A 20 14.69 5.98 4.38
C ALA A 20 14.30 5.60 5.82
N GLU A 21 15.29 5.22 6.63
CA GLU A 21 15.08 4.68 7.97
C GLU A 21 14.75 5.77 9.01
N THR A 22 15.22 7.02 8.79
CA THR A 22 14.94 8.13 9.71
C THR A 22 13.86 9.06 9.17
N VAL A 23 13.25 9.86 10.04
CA VAL A 23 12.25 10.87 9.67
C VAL A 23 12.87 11.92 8.72
N GLU A 24 14.10 12.38 8.99
CA GLU A 24 14.80 13.35 8.15
C GLU A 24 15.12 12.77 6.76
N ALA A 25 15.52 11.50 6.70
CA ALA A 25 15.78 10.83 5.42
C ALA A 25 14.49 10.69 4.61
N ALA A 26 13.38 10.32 5.24
CA ALA A 26 12.07 10.22 4.60
C ALA A 26 11.60 11.58 4.07
N ARG A 27 11.76 12.65 4.85
CA ARG A 27 11.42 14.01 4.43
C ARG A 27 12.28 14.47 3.25
N THR A 28 13.58 14.31 3.34
CA THR A 28 14.52 14.67 2.25
C THR A 28 14.19 13.92 0.97
N ARG A 29 13.84 12.63 1.09
CA ARG A 29 13.46 11.81 -0.04
C ARG A 29 12.13 12.25 -0.65
N ALA A 30 11.13 12.58 0.18
CA ALA A 30 9.84 13.08 -0.28
C ALA A 30 9.99 14.40 -1.03
N ASP A 31 10.74 15.37 -0.47
CA ASP A 31 11.01 16.65 -1.12
C ASP A 31 11.64 16.44 -2.51
N LEU A 32 12.66 15.56 -2.62
CA LEU A 32 13.30 15.23 -3.89
C LEU A 32 12.33 14.63 -4.92
N LEU A 33 11.48 13.69 -4.50
CA LEU A 33 10.51 13.05 -5.39
C LEU A 33 9.46 14.05 -5.89
N ILE A 34 9.02 14.97 -5.03
CA ILE A 34 8.10 16.05 -5.40
C ILE A 34 8.77 17.01 -6.39
N GLU A 35 10.02 17.40 -6.17
CA GLU A 35 10.80 18.21 -7.12
C GLU A 35 10.96 17.53 -8.49
N GLN A 36 11.02 16.18 -8.51
CA GLN A 36 11.05 15.37 -9.74
C GLN A 36 9.68 15.20 -10.41
N GLY A 37 8.62 15.76 -9.84
CA GLY A 37 7.28 15.80 -10.42
C GLY A 37 6.32 14.73 -9.90
N CYS A 38 6.64 14.03 -8.79
CA CYS A 38 5.68 13.18 -8.11
C CYS A 38 4.59 14.05 -7.45
N VAL A 39 3.34 13.59 -7.54
CA VAL A 39 2.19 14.24 -6.91
C VAL A 39 1.85 13.61 -5.56
N GLY A 40 2.44 12.48 -5.26
CA GLY A 40 2.23 11.73 -4.03
C GLY A 40 3.41 10.86 -3.67
N ILE A 41 3.33 10.33 -2.46
CA ILE A 41 4.31 9.42 -1.86
C ILE A 41 3.58 8.14 -1.46
N ASP A 42 4.20 7.00 -1.75
CA ASP A 42 3.82 5.69 -1.24
C ASP A 42 4.85 5.22 -0.21
N LEU A 43 4.44 5.07 1.06
CA LEU A 43 5.32 4.78 2.18
C LEU A 43 5.09 3.36 2.69
N GLY A 44 6.13 2.51 2.64
CA GLY A 44 6.09 1.13 3.16
C GLY A 44 6.91 0.95 4.44
N GLY A 45 6.34 0.30 5.46
CA GLY A 45 7.00 -0.06 6.73
C GLY A 45 7.54 -1.50 6.79
N ALA A 46 7.02 -2.36 5.93
CA ALA A 46 7.40 -3.77 5.82
C ALA A 46 7.52 -4.16 4.34
N GLY A 47 8.45 -5.05 4.02
CA GLY A 47 8.56 -5.55 2.65
C GLY A 47 7.35 -6.39 2.26
N SER A 48 6.62 -6.01 1.21
CA SER A 48 5.44 -6.68 0.68
C SER A 48 5.77 -7.80 -0.33
N THR A 49 6.88 -8.51 -0.13
CA THR A 49 7.27 -9.66 -0.95
C THR A 49 7.40 -10.92 -0.11
N GLN A 50 7.24 -12.09 -0.77
CA GLN A 50 7.41 -13.39 -0.09
C GLN A 50 8.83 -13.62 0.48
N PHE A 51 9.83 -12.86 0.03
CA PHE A 51 11.23 -12.97 0.46
C PHE A 51 11.58 -12.09 1.65
N ALA A 52 10.80 -11.03 1.91
CA ALA A 52 11.03 -10.16 3.06
C ALA A 52 10.56 -10.84 4.35
N GLU A 53 11.20 -10.55 5.47
CA GLU A 53 10.77 -11.06 6.77
C GLU A 53 9.38 -10.55 7.16
N ARG A 54 8.61 -11.42 7.85
CA ARG A 54 7.40 -10.93 8.55
C ARG A 54 7.84 -10.10 9.73
N VAL A 55 7.29 -8.90 9.83
CA VAL A 55 7.51 -8.02 10.97
C VAL A 55 6.25 -7.98 11.84
N GLU A 56 6.45 -7.86 13.14
CA GLU A 56 5.37 -7.66 14.09
C GLU A 56 4.76 -6.26 13.91
N LEU A 57 3.48 -6.12 14.22
CA LEU A 57 2.71 -4.89 14.06
C LEU A 57 3.41 -3.66 14.66
N GLU A 58 3.87 -3.75 15.90
CA GLU A 58 4.55 -2.63 16.55
C GLU A 58 5.92 -2.30 15.94
N GLN A 59 6.58 -3.28 15.31
CA GLN A 59 7.81 -3.04 14.57
C GLN A 59 7.54 -2.29 13.28
N GLU A 60 6.51 -2.69 12.52
CA GLU A 60 6.09 -1.97 11.32
C GLU A 60 5.67 -0.54 11.66
N TRP A 61 4.81 -0.38 12.70
CA TRP A 61 4.39 0.93 13.14
C TRP A 61 5.58 1.83 13.53
N SER A 62 6.54 1.32 14.31
CA SER A 62 7.71 2.09 14.72
C SER A 62 8.56 2.60 13.56
N ARG A 63 8.53 1.92 12.41
CA ARG A 63 9.19 2.36 11.19
C ARG A 63 8.43 3.48 10.49
N LEU A 64 7.09 3.50 10.59
CA LEU A 64 6.20 4.45 9.92
C LEU A 64 5.96 5.72 10.74
N ASP A 65 5.88 5.57 12.06
CA ASP A 65 5.58 6.67 12.98
C ASP A 65 6.56 7.84 12.84
N GLY A 66 6.05 9.07 12.91
CA GLY A 66 6.80 10.29 12.63
C GLY A 66 7.06 10.58 11.15
N LYS A 67 7.23 9.55 10.31
CA LYS A 67 7.43 9.73 8.86
C LYS A 67 6.12 10.09 8.16
N ILE A 68 5.02 9.42 8.53
CA ILE A 68 3.68 9.72 7.99
C ILE A 68 3.33 11.18 8.24
N GLN A 69 3.43 11.63 9.50
CA GLN A 69 3.09 13.00 9.88
C GLN A 69 3.96 14.03 9.13
N THR A 70 5.27 13.76 9.05
CA THR A 70 6.24 14.65 8.38
C THR A 70 5.99 14.77 6.88
N ILE A 71 5.55 13.67 6.22
CA ILE A 71 5.22 13.69 4.79
C ILE A 71 3.82 14.31 4.57
N ALA A 72 2.85 14.03 5.45
CA ALA A 72 1.51 14.62 5.38
C ALA A 72 1.52 16.17 5.44
N GLU A 73 2.47 16.76 6.18
CA GLU A 73 2.69 18.21 6.23
C GLU A 73 3.02 18.83 4.86
N LEU A 74 3.48 18.04 3.89
CA LEU A 74 3.75 18.50 2.52
C LEU A 74 2.47 18.75 1.70
N GLY A 75 1.32 18.25 2.17
CA GLY A 75 0.02 18.42 1.51
C GLY A 75 -0.11 17.64 0.19
N VAL A 76 0.64 16.57 0.03
CA VAL A 76 0.63 15.67 -1.12
C VAL A 76 -0.29 14.47 -0.92
N GLU A 77 -0.57 13.71 -1.99
CA GLU A 77 -1.19 12.39 -1.86
C GLU A 77 -0.21 11.46 -1.11
N LEU A 78 -0.66 10.86 -0.01
CA LEU A 78 0.18 9.97 0.82
C LEU A 78 -0.53 8.65 1.02
N SER A 79 -0.01 7.60 0.36
CA SER A 79 -0.42 6.22 0.60
C SER A 79 0.52 5.52 1.58
N VAL A 80 -0.03 4.54 2.30
CA VAL A 80 0.76 3.60 3.08
C VAL A 80 0.55 2.20 2.52
N ASP A 81 1.67 1.52 2.19
CA ASP A 81 1.71 0.14 1.72
C ASP A 81 1.76 -0.80 2.92
N THR A 82 0.66 -1.46 3.20
CA THR A 82 0.56 -2.48 4.25
C THR A 82 -0.59 -3.46 3.98
N TRP A 83 -0.45 -4.69 4.48
CA TRP A 83 -1.52 -5.71 4.50
C TRP A 83 -2.20 -5.82 5.88
N GLN A 84 -1.78 -5.01 6.87
CA GLN A 84 -2.28 -5.05 8.24
C GLN A 84 -3.32 -3.95 8.48
N PRO A 85 -4.60 -4.28 8.74
CA PRO A 85 -5.64 -3.27 8.94
C PRO A 85 -5.34 -2.29 10.07
N GLU A 86 -4.75 -2.77 11.17
CA GLU A 86 -4.41 -1.94 12.33
C GLU A 86 -3.32 -0.91 12.00
N ILE A 87 -2.37 -1.26 11.13
CA ILE A 87 -1.35 -0.31 10.64
C ILE A 87 -1.99 0.71 9.72
N MET A 88 -2.87 0.27 8.82
CA MET A 88 -3.57 1.16 7.90
C MET A 88 -4.45 2.16 8.66
N GLU A 89 -5.18 1.72 9.69
CA GLU A 89 -5.99 2.59 10.53
C GLU A 89 -5.14 3.67 11.20
N ARG A 90 -4.05 3.27 11.86
CA ARG A 90 -3.11 4.20 12.50
C ARG A 90 -2.50 5.17 11.47
N ALA A 91 -2.20 4.70 10.27
CA ALA A 91 -1.62 5.51 9.20
C ALA A 91 -2.58 6.60 8.72
N LEU A 92 -3.86 6.26 8.52
CA LEU A 92 -4.90 7.22 8.17
C LEU A 92 -5.12 8.24 9.28
N ASP A 93 -5.12 7.82 10.54
CA ASP A 93 -5.22 8.72 11.70
C ASP A 93 -4.01 9.65 11.82
N ALA A 94 -2.83 9.20 11.37
CA ALA A 94 -1.59 9.98 11.36
C ALA A 94 -1.45 10.94 10.17
N GLY A 95 -2.39 10.91 9.20
CA GLY A 95 -2.44 11.87 8.09
C GLY A 95 -2.25 11.27 6.69
N ALA A 96 -2.13 9.94 6.55
CA ALA A 96 -2.24 9.30 5.24
C ALA A 96 -3.65 9.55 4.67
N ASN A 97 -3.74 9.73 3.35
CA ASN A 97 -5.01 10.05 2.68
C ASN A 97 -5.29 9.13 1.48
N PHE A 98 -4.50 8.07 1.34
CA PHE A 98 -4.66 6.95 0.43
C PHE A 98 -4.34 5.65 1.15
N MET A 99 -4.97 4.56 0.75
CA MET A 99 -4.63 3.20 1.14
C MET A 99 -3.91 2.51 -0.04
N ASN A 100 -2.77 1.84 0.22
CA ASN A 100 -2.22 0.83 -0.67
C ASN A 100 -2.40 -0.52 0.02
N ALA A 101 -3.52 -1.19 -0.31
CA ALA A 101 -3.98 -2.39 0.38
C ALA A 101 -3.23 -3.63 -0.16
N ALA A 102 -2.01 -3.86 0.34
CA ALA A 102 -1.12 -4.91 -0.14
C ALA A 102 -1.69 -6.34 -0.01
N ASP A 103 -2.78 -6.53 0.76
CA ASP A 103 -3.53 -7.78 0.84
C ASP A 103 -4.55 -7.98 -0.30
N GLY A 104 -4.67 -7.01 -1.22
CA GLY A 104 -5.70 -7.05 -2.27
C GLY A 104 -7.13 -6.94 -1.72
N LEU A 105 -7.31 -6.26 -0.59
CA LEU A 105 -8.57 -6.15 0.14
C LEU A 105 -9.19 -7.53 0.48
N GLN A 106 -8.38 -8.53 0.75
CA GLN A 106 -8.87 -9.86 1.13
C GLN A 106 -9.24 -9.95 2.61
N ASN A 107 -8.67 -9.09 3.46
CA ASN A 107 -9.04 -8.98 4.86
C ASN A 107 -10.32 -8.14 5.01
N GLU A 108 -11.35 -8.69 5.68
CA GLU A 108 -12.63 -8.01 5.88
C GLU A 108 -12.51 -6.74 6.72
N ASP A 109 -11.58 -6.68 7.68
CA ASP A 109 -11.32 -5.48 8.48
C ASP A 109 -10.70 -4.37 7.61
N MET A 110 -9.83 -4.71 6.63
CA MET A 110 -9.30 -3.76 5.66
C MET A 110 -10.41 -3.22 4.74
N VAL A 111 -11.34 -4.08 4.31
CA VAL A 111 -12.50 -3.68 3.51
C VAL A 111 -13.43 -2.76 4.30
N ALA A 112 -13.72 -3.09 5.56
CA ALA A 112 -14.55 -2.25 6.44
C ALA A 112 -13.92 -0.88 6.66
N LEU A 113 -12.60 -0.83 6.88
CA LEU A 113 -11.84 0.40 7.03
C LEU A 113 -11.91 1.26 5.74
N ALA A 114 -11.74 0.65 4.57
CA ALA A 114 -11.82 1.34 3.29
C ALA A 114 -13.22 1.96 3.06
N ALA A 115 -14.28 1.23 3.42
CA ALA A 115 -15.66 1.71 3.32
C ALA A 115 -15.94 2.88 4.29
N ASP A 116 -15.42 2.80 5.53
CA ASP A 116 -15.62 3.83 6.56
C ASP A 116 -14.88 5.12 6.24
N ARG A 117 -13.61 5.01 5.85
CA ARG A 117 -12.74 6.18 5.63
C ARG A 117 -13.00 6.92 4.32
N GLY A 118 -13.54 6.25 3.31
CA GLY A 118 -13.91 6.88 2.03
C GLY A 118 -12.74 7.46 1.22
N VAL A 119 -11.50 7.06 1.53
CA VAL A 119 -10.29 7.50 0.82
C VAL A 119 -10.01 6.63 -0.41
N PRO A 120 -9.23 7.09 -1.40
CA PRO A 120 -8.78 6.25 -2.50
C PRO A 120 -7.99 5.03 -2.02
N VAL A 121 -8.19 3.90 -2.70
CA VAL A 121 -7.56 2.61 -2.37
C VAL A 121 -6.91 2.03 -3.60
N VAL A 122 -5.61 1.80 -3.54
CA VAL A 122 -4.90 0.97 -4.53
C VAL A 122 -5.19 -0.48 -4.21
N LEU A 123 -5.74 -1.19 -5.19
CA LEU A 123 -6.12 -2.60 -5.14
C LEU A 123 -5.19 -3.40 -6.04
N PRO A 124 -4.10 -3.97 -5.52
CA PRO A 124 -3.21 -4.82 -6.30
C PRO A 124 -3.83 -6.20 -6.53
N PHE A 125 -3.61 -6.76 -7.72
CA PHE A 125 -3.83 -8.19 -7.93
C PHE A 125 -2.89 -9.01 -7.06
N LEU A 126 -3.45 -9.94 -6.31
CA LEU A 126 -2.70 -10.82 -5.43
C LEU A 126 -3.12 -12.28 -5.64
N SER A 127 -2.21 -13.13 -6.08
CA SER A 127 -2.42 -14.56 -6.29
C SER A 127 -2.24 -15.39 -5.01
N GLY A 128 -2.77 -14.94 -3.88
CA GLY A 128 -2.61 -15.58 -2.58
C GLY A 128 -3.50 -14.91 -1.54
N ILE A 129 -3.26 -15.21 -0.27
CA ILE A 129 -4.04 -14.65 0.84
C ILE A 129 -3.38 -13.39 1.45
N ASP A 130 -2.08 -13.24 1.26
CA ASP A 130 -1.33 -12.05 1.63
C ASP A 130 0.00 -12.00 0.81
N PRO A 131 0.76 -10.89 0.78
CA PRO A 131 1.99 -10.78 0.00
C PRO A 131 3.09 -11.79 0.39
N LYS A 132 3.01 -12.39 1.56
CA LYS A 132 3.95 -13.41 2.06
C LYS A 132 3.53 -14.84 1.71
N ALA A 133 2.30 -15.02 1.22
CA ALA A 133 1.70 -16.32 0.90
C ALA A 133 1.10 -16.32 -0.51
N MET A 134 1.85 -15.80 -1.48
CA MET A 134 1.45 -15.80 -2.88
C MET A 134 1.46 -17.21 -3.47
N SER A 135 0.49 -17.49 -4.34
CA SER A 135 0.33 -18.75 -5.04
C SER A 135 0.78 -18.61 -6.50
N PHE A 136 1.26 -19.69 -7.06
CA PHE A 136 1.54 -19.73 -8.50
C PHE A 136 0.23 -19.63 -9.29
N VAL A 137 0.20 -18.79 -10.32
CA VAL A 137 -0.95 -18.62 -11.21
C VAL A 137 -0.94 -19.71 -12.28
N GLU A 138 -1.95 -20.59 -12.25
CA GLU A 138 -2.15 -21.61 -13.28
C GLU A 138 -3.02 -21.06 -14.42
N GLY A 139 -2.67 -21.40 -15.67
CA GLY A 139 -3.43 -20.99 -16.86
C GLY A 139 -2.95 -19.67 -17.47
N ASN A 140 -3.86 -18.95 -18.13
CA ASN A 140 -3.56 -17.63 -18.70
C ASN A 140 -3.60 -16.57 -17.58
N PRO A 141 -2.48 -15.92 -17.25
CA PRO A 141 -2.44 -14.95 -16.13
C PRO A 141 -3.43 -13.79 -16.29
N LEU A 142 -3.68 -13.36 -17.53
CA LEU A 142 -4.62 -12.28 -17.78
C LEU A 142 -6.06 -12.68 -17.44
N ASP A 143 -6.48 -13.89 -17.82
CA ASP A 143 -7.83 -14.37 -17.55
C ASP A 143 -8.03 -14.56 -16.04
N VAL A 144 -7.04 -15.10 -15.35
CA VAL A 144 -7.05 -15.27 -13.89
C VAL A 144 -7.16 -13.91 -13.19
N MET A 145 -6.34 -12.95 -13.60
CA MET A 145 -6.36 -11.60 -13.03
C MET A 145 -7.71 -10.90 -13.25
N LEU A 146 -8.27 -10.98 -14.45
CA LEU A 146 -9.57 -10.37 -14.77
C LEU A 146 -10.69 -10.98 -13.92
N SER A 147 -10.76 -12.32 -13.84
CA SER A 147 -11.76 -13.00 -12.99
C SER A 147 -11.60 -12.60 -11.51
N TRP A 148 -10.36 -12.54 -11.03
CA TRP A 148 -10.08 -12.11 -9.65
C TRP A 148 -10.57 -10.68 -9.38
N PHE A 149 -10.32 -9.74 -10.30
CA PHE A 149 -10.83 -8.37 -10.15
C PHE A 149 -12.35 -8.30 -10.19
N GLU A 150 -13.02 -9.02 -11.10
CA GLU A 150 -14.48 -9.05 -11.16
C GLU A 150 -15.10 -9.53 -9.84
N GLU A 151 -14.57 -10.60 -9.27
CA GLU A 151 -15.01 -11.15 -7.99
C GLU A 151 -14.73 -10.18 -6.83
N THR A 152 -13.50 -9.66 -6.77
CA THR A 152 -13.07 -8.75 -5.69
C THR A 152 -13.85 -7.44 -5.72
N LEU A 153 -13.99 -6.81 -6.89
CA LEU A 153 -14.75 -5.56 -7.04
C LEU A 153 -16.22 -5.76 -6.63
N THR A 154 -16.84 -6.88 -7.03
CA THR A 154 -18.21 -7.20 -6.61
C THR A 154 -18.31 -7.33 -5.10
N ARG A 155 -17.37 -8.02 -4.47
CA ARG A 155 -17.35 -8.24 -3.02
C ARG A 155 -17.16 -6.94 -2.25
N VAL A 156 -16.13 -6.16 -2.58
CA VAL A 156 -15.80 -4.94 -1.82
C VAL A 156 -16.84 -3.83 -2.02
N THR A 157 -17.42 -3.70 -3.22
CA THR A 157 -18.50 -2.71 -3.46
C THR A 157 -19.79 -3.10 -2.76
N THR A 158 -20.11 -4.39 -2.68
CA THR A 158 -21.23 -4.90 -1.88
C THR A 158 -21.04 -4.63 -0.37
N ALA A 159 -19.80 -4.66 0.10
CA ALA A 159 -19.43 -4.33 1.47
C ALA A 159 -19.41 -2.81 1.76
N GLY A 160 -19.63 -1.96 0.77
CA GLY A 160 -19.79 -0.50 0.96
C GLY A 160 -18.62 0.36 0.46
N VAL A 161 -17.56 -0.24 -0.09
CA VAL A 161 -16.49 0.54 -0.73
C VAL A 161 -17.00 1.13 -2.03
N ALA A 162 -16.92 2.45 -2.21
CA ALA A 162 -17.38 3.06 -3.44
C ALA A 162 -16.45 2.71 -4.62
N GLU A 163 -17.00 2.36 -5.78
CA GLU A 163 -16.21 2.05 -6.97
C GLU A 163 -15.23 3.18 -7.34
N SER A 164 -15.64 4.43 -7.13
CA SER A 164 -14.81 5.62 -7.39
C SER A 164 -13.58 5.76 -6.48
N GLN A 165 -13.49 4.99 -5.40
CA GLN A 165 -12.31 4.95 -4.52
C GLN A 165 -11.23 4.00 -5.07
N LEU A 166 -11.62 3.01 -5.89
CA LEU A 166 -10.76 1.90 -6.26
C LEU A 166 -9.85 2.24 -7.43
N ILE A 167 -8.56 1.99 -7.25
CA ILE A 167 -7.50 2.12 -8.26
C ILE A 167 -6.90 0.73 -8.46
N ILE A 168 -7.15 0.14 -9.63
CA ILE A 168 -6.69 -1.21 -9.95
C ILE A 168 -5.18 -1.19 -10.25
N ASP A 169 -4.43 -2.07 -9.62
CA ASP A 169 -3.03 -2.35 -9.91
C ASP A 169 -2.89 -3.82 -10.38
N PRO A 170 -2.40 -4.07 -11.61
CA PRO A 170 -2.21 -5.43 -12.11
C PRO A 170 -1.15 -6.23 -11.33
N GLY A 171 -0.44 -5.65 -10.37
CA GLY A 171 0.53 -6.35 -9.54
C GLY A 171 1.78 -6.81 -10.31
N THR A 172 2.16 -6.10 -11.36
CA THR A 172 3.35 -6.47 -12.16
C THR A 172 4.61 -6.30 -11.31
N GLY A 173 5.28 -7.40 -11.02
CA GLY A 173 6.46 -7.46 -10.16
C GLY A 173 6.26 -8.31 -8.90
N PHE A 174 5.04 -8.77 -8.64
CA PHE A 174 4.76 -9.83 -7.67
C PHE A 174 4.76 -11.18 -8.42
N GLY A 175 5.80 -11.98 -8.31
CA GLY A 175 5.88 -13.32 -8.89
C GLY A 175 6.95 -13.49 -9.93
#